data_6d81f219e5306747b242af578738f8d6
#
_entry.id   6d81f219e5306747b242af578738f8d6
#
_cell.length_a   1.000
_cell.length_b   1.000
_cell.length_c   1.000
_cell.angle_alpha   90.00
_cell.angle_beta   90.00
_cell.angle_gamma   90.00
#
_symmetry.space_group_name_H-M   'P 1'
#
loop_
_entity.id
_entity.type
_entity.pdbx_description
1 polymer ?
#
loop_
_entity_poly.entity_id
_entity_poly.type
_entity_poly.pdbx_seq_one_letter_code
_entity_poly.pdbx_strand_id
1 'polypeptide(L)'
;MNRLLLCLAALPLLAGCQKSKTGFDGEAAYRYAATQVSFGPRVPGSPGWQKAGDWIVAQMRARADTVIEQRWMHTLANGDSIPMRNILARFRPQATDRVLYLTHWDTRPIADSDPNPANRNKPILGANDGASGVGLFVALGDLLKKTPPNVGVDLLFVDGEDYGSFGPPKDVDVLIGSTYFASHLPSPGYQPIFGVLFDMIGDKELDIYEEQNSVARAPEVVSRVWKTADDLGYSQYFLPQMGMAVTDDHIPLLQAGLRVIDVIDIDYESPSNNYHHTLADTMDKISAKSLGIVGDVAAALVTTQQ
;
A
#
# COMPACT_ATOMS: atom_id res chain seq x y z
N MET A 1 30.76 -37.93 -45.37
CA MET A 1 29.80 -36.84 -45.06
C MET A 1 29.06 -37.23 -43.79
N ASN A 2 29.62 -36.81 -42.62
CA ASN A 2 29.02 -37.06 -41.31
C ASN A 2 28.23 -35.83 -40.90
N ARG A 3 26.90 -35.99 -40.77
CA ARG A 3 26.05 -34.93 -40.19
C ARG A 3 26.00 -35.13 -38.68
N LEU A 4 26.60 -34.17 -37.94
CA LEU A 4 26.44 -34.06 -36.50
C LEU A 4 25.04 -33.45 -36.26
N LEU A 5 24.16 -34.21 -35.59
CA LEU A 5 22.93 -33.65 -35.01
C LEU A 5 23.28 -33.01 -33.65
N LEU A 6 23.19 -31.68 -33.56
CA LEU A 6 23.18 -30.99 -32.30
C LEU A 6 21.77 -31.11 -31.66
N CYS A 7 21.67 -31.91 -30.60
CA CYS A 7 20.48 -31.85 -29.74
C CYS A 7 20.60 -30.65 -28.79
N LEU A 8 19.84 -29.59 -29.05
CA LEU A 8 19.62 -28.53 -28.05
C LEU A 8 18.72 -29.09 -26.94
N ALA A 9 19.28 -29.34 -25.79
CA ALA A 9 18.54 -29.57 -24.56
C ALA A 9 17.96 -28.25 -24.05
N ALA A 10 16.66 -28.06 -24.18
CA ALA A 10 15.95 -26.96 -23.51
C ALA A 10 15.87 -27.29 -22.02
N LEU A 11 16.65 -26.57 -21.19
CA LEU A 11 16.45 -26.58 -19.75
C LEU A 11 15.10 -25.89 -19.45
N PRO A 12 14.18 -26.53 -18.69
CA PRO A 12 13.02 -25.82 -18.19
C PRO A 12 13.49 -24.78 -17.16
N LEU A 13 13.20 -23.50 -17.39
CA LEU A 13 13.25 -22.48 -16.36
C LEU A 13 12.20 -22.86 -15.29
N LEU A 14 12.66 -23.49 -14.22
CA LEU A 14 11.89 -23.59 -12.99
C LEU A 14 11.76 -22.17 -12.44
N ALA A 15 10.63 -21.52 -12.65
CA ALA A 15 10.22 -20.37 -11.90
C ALA A 15 10.07 -20.83 -10.43
N GLY A 16 11.17 -20.76 -9.68
CA GLY A 16 11.18 -21.09 -8.26
C GLY A 16 10.31 -20.09 -7.54
N CYS A 17 9.20 -20.52 -6.95
CA CYS A 17 8.50 -19.74 -5.95
C CYS A 17 9.50 -19.36 -4.87
N GLN A 18 9.83 -18.07 -4.76
CA GLN A 18 10.72 -17.58 -3.71
C GLN A 18 10.01 -17.83 -2.38
N LYS A 19 10.62 -18.67 -1.52
CA LYS A 19 10.03 -19.02 -0.23
C LYS A 19 10.07 -17.78 0.67
N SER A 20 8.94 -17.41 1.25
CA SER A 20 8.83 -16.33 2.24
C SER A 20 9.85 -16.52 3.38
N LYS A 21 10.41 -15.42 3.84
CA LYS A 21 11.39 -15.37 4.94
C LYS A 21 10.73 -15.32 6.31
N THR A 22 9.50 -14.79 6.38
CA THR A 22 8.74 -14.57 7.63
C THR A 22 7.50 -15.45 7.75
N GLY A 23 7.15 -16.18 6.68
CA GLY A 23 5.88 -16.90 6.56
C GLY A 23 4.73 -16.05 6.00
N PHE A 24 5.01 -14.84 5.51
CA PHE A 24 4.02 -14.03 4.78
C PHE A 24 3.63 -14.71 3.46
N ASP A 25 2.33 -14.68 3.12
CA ASP A 25 1.81 -15.31 1.90
C ASP A 25 1.51 -14.26 0.82
N GLY A 26 2.49 -14.03 -0.08
CA GLY A 26 2.35 -13.10 -1.20
C GLY A 26 1.27 -13.52 -2.20
N GLU A 27 1.03 -14.83 -2.38
CA GLU A 27 -0.05 -15.33 -3.21
C GLU A 27 -1.43 -15.00 -2.60
N ALA A 28 -1.55 -15.07 -1.28
CA ALA A 28 -2.77 -14.62 -0.61
C ALA A 28 -2.96 -13.10 -0.78
N ALA A 29 -1.90 -12.29 -0.63
CA ALA A 29 -1.97 -10.85 -0.85
C ALA A 29 -2.45 -10.52 -2.26
N TYR A 30 -1.91 -11.18 -3.29
CA TYR A 30 -2.35 -11.03 -4.67
C TYR A 30 -3.83 -11.38 -4.86
N ARG A 31 -4.30 -12.50 -4.28
CA ARG A 31 -5.73 -12.88 -4.34
C ARG A 31 -6.63 -11.88 -3.63
N TYR A 32 -6.19 -11.28 -2.52
CA TYR A 32 -6.96 -10.25 -1.82
C TYR A 32 -7.02 -8.95 -2.62
N ALA A 33 -5.93 -8.51 -3.25
CA ALA A 33 -5.94 -7.40 -4.18
C ALA A 33 -6.89 -7.65 -5.36
N ALA A 34 -6.83 -8.84 -5.98
CA ALA A 34 -7.74 -9.23 -7.05
C ALA A 34 -9.22 -9.23 -6.61
N THR A 35 -9.50 -9.64 -5.39
CA THR A 35 -10.86 -9.58 -4.84
C THR A 35 -11.35 -8.15 -4.73
N GLN A 36 -10.52 -7.23 -4.22
CA GLN A 36 -10.87 -5.82 -4.13
C GLN A 36 -11.10 -5.21 -5.52
N VAL A 37 -10.21 -5.45 -6.48
CA VAL A 37 -10.34 -5.00 -7.87
C VAL A 37 -11.63 -5.51 -8.52
N SER A 38 -12.08 -6.73 -8.18
CA SER A 38 -13.31 -7.31 -8.72
C SER A 38 -14.58 -6.54 -8.36
N PHE A 39 -14.56 -5.68 -7.35
CA PHE A 39 -15.68 -4.80 -7.01
C PHE A 39 -15.82 -3.60 -7.96
N GLY A 40 -14.84 -3.40 -8.84
CA GLY A 40 -14.72 -2.25 -9.73
C GLY A 40 -14.04 -1.06 -9.07
N PRO A 41 -14.06 0.12 -9.71
CA PRO A 41 -13.50 1.34 -9.16
C PRO A 41 -14.07 1.66 -7.76
N ARG A 42 -13.18 1.99 -6.82
CA ARG A 42 -13.53 2.29 -5.42
C ARG A 42 -13.59 3.78 -5.17
N VAL A 43 -14.13 4.52 -6.13
CA VAL A 43 -14.35 5.97 -6.00
C VAL A 43 -15.31 6.23 -4.83
N PRO A 44 -14.97 7.11 -3.86
CA PRO A 44 -15.81 7.43 -2.72
C PRO A 44 -17.29 7.66 -3.06
N GLY A 45 -18.18 6.96 -2.35
CA GLY A 45 -19.64 7.01 -2.60
C GLY A 45 -20.13 6.06 -3.69
N SER A 46 -19.29 5.42 -4.48
CA SER A 46 -19.69 4.47 -5.53
C SER A 46 -20.10 3.09 -4.97
N PRO A 47 -20.82 2.27 -5.77
CA PRO A 47 -21.12 0.88 -5.35
C PRO A 47 -19.86 0.02 -5.15
N GLY A 48 -18.78 0.23 -5.92
CA GLY A 48 -17.50 -0.45 -5.76
C GLY A 48 -16.85 -0.10 -4.42
N TRP A 49 -16.83 1.17 -4.06
CA TRP A 49 -16.36 1.68 -2.77
C TRP A 49 -17.15 1.07 -1.59
N GLN A 50 -18.46 1.06 -1.65
CA GLN A 50 -19.28 0.47 -0.58
C GLN A 50 -18.96 -1.02 -0.37
N LYS A 51 -18.88 -1.80 -1.46
CA LYS A 51 -18.55 -3.23 -1.42
C LYS A 51 -17.14 -3.49 -0.88
N ALA A 52 -16.17 -2.73 -1.35
CA ALA A 52 -14.77 -2.88 -0.93
C ALA A 52 -14.61 -2.53 0.56
N GLY A 53 -15.15 -1.40 1.01
CA GLY A 53 -15.08 -1.02 2.42
C GLY A 53 -15.76 -2.02 3.35
N ASP A 54 -16.95 -2.55 2.97
CA ASP A 54 -17.63 -3.59 3.76
C ASP A 54 -16.83 -4.91 3.79
N TRP A 55 -16.20 -5.27 2.67
CA TRP A 55 -15.33 -6.43 2.58
C TRP A 55 -14.06 -6.26 3.45
N ILE A 56 -13.38 -5.10 3.40
CA ILE A 56 -12.20 -4.81 4.23
C ILE A 56 -12.58 -4.95 5.72
N VAL A 57 -13.70 -4.35 6.15
CA VAL A 57 -14.17 -4.47 7.54
C VAL A 57 -14.42 -5.92 7.92
N ALA A 58 -15.08 -6.70 7.07
CA ALA A 58 -15.35 -8.11 7.33
C ALA A 58 -14.04 -8.92 7.43
N GLN A 59 -13.07 -8.67 6.53
CA GLN A 59 -11.76 -9.32 6.57
C GLN A 59 -11.01 -8.98 7.87
N MET A 60 -11.00 -7.71 8.26
CA MET A 60 -10.28 -7.28 9.46
C MET A 60 -10.97 -7.74 10.75
N ARG A 61 -12.29 -7.74 10.83
CA ARG A 61 -13.03 -8.30 11.97
C ARG A 61 -12.78 -9.80 12.20
N ALA A 62 -12.46 -10.53 11.13
CA ALA A 62 -12.10 -11.94 11.22
C ALA A 62 -10.66 -12.17 11.73
N ARG A 63 -9.81 -11.14 11.76
CA ARG A 63 -8.35 -11.24 12.01
C ARG A 63 -7.88 -10.44 13.22
N ALA A 64 -8.23 -9.17 13.27
CA ALA A 64 -7.78 -8.23 14.30
C ALA A 64 -8.59 -8.35 15.60
N ASP A 65 -8.01 -7.90 16.71
CA ASP A 65 -8.69 -7.86 18.01
C ASP A 65 -9.78 -6.78 18.07
N THR A 66 -9.58 -5.68 17.34
CA THR A 66 -10.54 -4.56 17.30
C THR A 66 -10.50 -3.92 15.91
N VAL A 67 -11.68 -3.54 15.42
CA VAL A 67 -11.83 -2.75 14.18
C VAL A 67 -12.66 -1.51 14.48
N ILE A 68 -12.11 -0.35 14.17
CA ILE A 68 -12.73 0.96 14.32
C ILE A 68 -12.98 1.52 12.93
N GLU A 69 -14.17 2.06 12.70
CA GLU A 69 -14.52 2.77 11.48
C GLU A 69 -14.69 4.26 11.79
N GLN A 70 -13.95 5.11 11.11
CA GLN A 70 -14.21 6.55 11.09
C GLN A 70 -15.07 6.84 9.86
N ARG A 71 -16.28 7.33 10.06
CA ARG A 71 -17.23 7.65 8.97
C ARG A 71 -17.63 9.12 9.09
N TRP A 72 -17.54 9.87 7.98
CA TRP A 72 -17.95 11.27 7.94
C TRP A 72 -18.41 11.67 6.55
N MET A 73 -18.99 12.85 6.45
CA MET A 73 -19.25 13.54 5.18
C MET A 73 -18.12 14.56 5.00
N HIS A 74 -17.39 14.47 3.91
CA HIS A 74 -16.37 15.45 3.53
C HIS A 74 -16.98 16.47 2.58
N THR A 75 -16.69 17.77 2.80
CA THR A 75 -17.10 18.83 1.88
C THR A 75 -15.96 19.14 0.92
N LEU A 76 -16.19 18.90 -0.35
CA LEU A 76 -15.26 19.16 -1.43
C LEU A 76 -15.07 20.66 -1.69
N ALA A 77 -14.00 21.02 -2.38
CA ALA A 77 -13.70 22.41 -2.71
C ALA A 77 -14.80 23.10 -3.56
N ASN A 78 -15.57 22.32 -4.31
CA ASN A 78 -16.73 22.81 -5.08
C ASN A 78 -18.01 22.99 -4.24
N GLY A 79 -17.99 22.60 -2.95
CA GLY A 79 -19.13 22.67 -2.02
C GLY A 79 -20.00 21.42 -1.96
N ASP A 80 -19.77 20.43 -2.82
CA ASP A 80 -20.46 19.13 -2.73
C ASP A 80 -19.97 18.34 -1.50
N SER A 81 -20.76 17.35 -1.10
CA SER A 81 -20.39 16.48 0.03
C SER A 81 -20.35 15.03 -0.39
N ILE A 82 -19.30 14.33 -0.02
CA ILE A 82 -19.10 12.90 -0.29
C ILE A 82 -18.90 12.11 1.01
N PRO A 83 -19.41 10.86 1.07
CA PRO A 83 -19.16 9.98 2.21
C PRO A 83 -17.73 9.49 2.20
N MET A 84 -17.09 9.45 3.37
CA MET A 84 -15.73 8.97 3.57
C MET A 84 -15.69 7.92 4.68
N ARG A 85 -14.70 7.01 4.63
CA ARG A 85 -14.59 5.89 5.55
C ARG A 85 -13.15 5.43 5.74
N ASN A 86 -12.50 5.80 6.84
CA ASN A 86 -11.28 5.13 7.26
C ASN A 86 -11.62 3.85 8.07
N ILE A 87 -10.75 2.85 7.97
CA ILE A 87 -10.88 1.59 8.72
C ILE A 87 -9.56 1.35 9.46
N LEU A 88 -9.62 1.20 10.78
CA LEU A 88 -8.47 0.94 11.63
C LEU A 88 -8.61 -0.44 12.28
N ALA A 89 -7.79 -1.39 11.85
CA ALA A 89 -7.71 -2.73 12.44
C ALA A 89 -6.55 -2.80 13.44
N ARG A 90 -6.83 -3.21 14.69
CA ARG A 90 -5.86 -3.16 15.78
C ARG A 90 -5.56 -4.56 16.31
N PHE A 91 -4.29 -4.91 16.29
CA PHE A 91 -3.75 -6.12 16.93
C PHE A 91 -3.08 -5.71 18.24
N ARG A 92 -3.33 -6.47 19.31
CA ARG A 92 -2.87 -6.16 20.67
C ARG A 92 -3.19 -4.72 21.08
N PRO A 93 -4.47 -4.31 21.10
CA PRO A 93 -4.86 -2.90 21.32
C PRO A 93 -4.44 -2.36 22.69
N GLN A 94 -4.12 -3.23 23.66
CA GLN A 94 -3.65 -2.87 24.99
C GLN A 94 -2.12 -2.66 25.07
N ALA A 95 -1.36 -3.01 24.02
CA ALA A 95 0.06 -2.76 24.00
C ALA A 95 0.34 -1.25 23.92
N THR A 96 1.24 -0.77 24.75
CA THR A 96 1.69 0.65 24.75
C THR A 96 2.59 0.93 23.55
N ASP A 97 3.52 0.02 23.30
CA ASP A 97 4.41 0.08 22.16
C ASP A 97 3.69 -0.45 20.93
N ARG A 98 3.56 0.38 19.91
CA ARG A 98 2.82 0.00 18.70
C ARG A 98 3.42 0.58 17.43
N VAL A 99 3.17 -0.11 16.33
CA VAL A 99 3.54 0.28 14.97
C VAL A 99 2.26 0.62 14.22
N LEU A 100 2.30 1.68 13.42
CA LEU A 100 1.22 2.08 12.52
C LEU A 100 1.62 1.74 11.08
N TYR A 101 0.83 0.90 10.41
CA TYR A 101 0.88 0.73 8.96
C TYR A 101 -0.35 1.37 8.34
N LEU A 102 -0.17 2.06 7.22
CA LEU A 102 -1.30 2.64 6.49
C LEU A 102 -1.19 2.37 4.99
N THR A 103 -2.32 2.42 4.32
CA THR A 103 -2.49 2.33 2.86
C THR A 103 -3.83 2.95 2.50
N HIS A 104 -3.95 3.57 1.34
CA HIS A 104 -5.26 3.97 0.85
C HIS A 104 -6.00 2.77 0.22
N TRP A 105 -7.33 2.88 0.12
CA TRP A 105 -8.16 1.79 -0.42
C TRP A 105 -9.14 2.25 -1.51
N ASP A 106 -9.31 3.55 -1.66
CA ASP A 106 -10.08 4.16 -2.74
C ASP A 106 -9.37 4.06 -4.09
N THR A 107 -9.94 4.65 -5.11
CA THR A 107 -9.32 4.82 -6.42
C THR A 107 -9.70 6.14 -7.06
N ARG A 108 -8.81 6.60 -7.91
CA ARG A 108 -8.97 7.82 -8.70
C ARG A 108 -10.23 7.77 -9.55
N PRO A 109 -11.06 8.85 -9.52
CA PRO A 109 -12.29 8.93 -10.32
C PRO A 109 -12.04 9.15 -11.81
N ILE A 110 -10.82 9.50 -12.21
CA ILE A 110 -10.43 9.84 -13.58
C ILE A 110 -9.05 9.24 -13.89
N ALA A 111 -8.86 8.72 -15.09
CA ALA A 111 -7.58 8.23 -15.60
C ALA A 111 -6.80 9.38 -16.29
N ASP A 112 -6.48 10.44 -15.54
CA ASP A 112 -5.96 11.70 -16.10
C ASP A 112 -4.58 11.58 -16.74
N SER A 113 -3.80 10.57 -16.37
CA SER A 113 -2.51 10.23 -17.00
C SER A 113 -2.64 9.27 -18.19
N ASP A 114 -3.86 8.80 -18.54
CA ASP A 114 -4.04 7.86 -19.64
C ASP A 114 -3.58 8.46 -20.97
N PRO A 115 -2.73 7.76 -21.74
CA PRO A 115 -2.21 8.26 -23.03
C PRO A 115 -3.33 8.49 -24.04
N ASN A 116 -4.45 7.78 -23.94
CA ASN A 116 -5.63 8.02 -24.77
C ASN A 116 -6.58 9.04 -24.11
N PRO A 117 -6.72 10.27 -24.65
CA PRO A 117 -7.59 11.29 -24.07
C PRO A 117 -9.06 10.86 -23.87
N ALA A 118 -9.57 9.89 -24.67
CA ALA A 118 -10.92 9.36 -24.53
C ALA A 118 -11.15 8.53 -23.26
N ASN A 119 -10.07 8.16 -22.58
CA ASN A 119 -10.10 7.41 -21.33
C ASN A 119 -10.03 8.31 -20.09
N ARG A 120 -9.53 9.54 -20.23
CA ARG A 120 -9.15 10.40 -19.11
C ARG A 120 -10.28 10.80 -18.16
N ASN A 121 -11.54 10.65 -18.56
CA ASN A 121 -12.71 10.90 -17.72
C ASN A 121 -13.33 9.61 -17.16
N LYS A 122 -12.59 8.48 -17.17
CA LYS A 122 -13.06 7.19 -16.66
C LYS A 122 -12.33 6.86 -15.36
N PRO A 123 -13.00 6.25 -14.38
CA PRO A 123 -12.32 5.81 -13.15
C PRO A 123 -11.37 4.64 -13.43
N ILE A 124 -10.28 4.59 -12.68
CA ILE A 124 -9.30 3.50 -12.75
C ILE A 124 -9.72 2.28 -11.90
N LEU A 125 -9.13 1.11 -12.19
CA LEU A 125 -9.30 -0.08 -11.36
C LEU A 125 -8.37 -0.10 -10.15
N GLY A 126 -7.22 0.57 -10.23
CA GLY A 126 -6.29 0.71 -9.14
C GLY A 126 -5.82 -0.63 -8.57
N ALA A 127 -5.19 -1.46 -9.40
CA ALA A 127 -4.69 -2.76 -8.95
C ALA A 127 -3.40 -2.61 -8.13
N ASN A 128 -2.48 -1.75 -8.59
CA ASN A 128 -1.31 -1.35 -7.83
C ASN A 128 -1.66 -0.20 -6.89
N ASP A 129 -2.31 0.79 -7.42
CA ASP A 129 -2.72 2.03 -6.78
C ASP A 129 -4.00 1.82 -5.96
N GLY A 130 -3.78 1.56 -4.67
CA GLY A 130 -4.71 1.25 -3.60
C GLY A 130 -4.95 -0.24 -3.33
N ALA A 131 -5.09 -1.13 -4.34
CA ALA A 131 -5.42 -2.52 -4.02
C ALA A 131 -4.21 -3.35 -3.59
N SER A 132 -3.00 -3.01 -4.00
CA SER A 132 -1.77 -3.71 -3.60
C SER A 132 -1.55 -3.65 -2.10
N GLY A 133 -1.64 -2.46 -1.50
CA GLY A 133 -1.50 -2.24 -0.07
C GLY A 133 -2.61 -2.90 0.75
N VAL A 134 -3.86 -2.85 0.28
CA VAL A 134 -4.97 -3.56 0.92
C VAL A 134 -4.75 -5.06 0.89
N GLY A 135 -4.31 -5.62 -0.24
CA GLY A 135 -3.98 -7.05 -0.36
C GLY A 135 -2.90 -7.47 0.62
N LEU A 136 -1.85 -6.66 0.74
CA LEU A 136 -0.78 -6.84 1.72
C LEU A 136 -1.32 -6.85 3.15
N PHE A 137 -2.18 -5.90 3.53
CA PHE A 137 -2.69 -5.79 4.91
C PHE A 137 -3.63 -6.94 5.29
N VAL A 138 -4.46 -7.42 4.37
CA VAL A 138 -5.31 -8.58 4.65
C VAL A 138 -4.47 -9.84 4.87
N ALA A 139 -3.44 -10.06 4.05
CA ALA A 139 -2.51 -11.19 4.20
C ALA A 139 -1.63 -11.06 5.47
N LEU A 140 -1.19 -9.83 5.79
CA LEU A 140 -0.49 -9.57 7.05
C LEU A 140 -1.39 -9.87 8.25
N GLY A 141 -2.67 -9.52 8.17
CA GLY A 141 -3.66 -9.87 9.19
C GLY A 141 -3.80 -11.39 9.41
N ASP A 142 -3.71 -12.21 8.35
CA ASP A 142 -3.67 -13.67 8.47
C ASP A 142 -2.44 -14.15 9.25
N LEU A 143 -1.29 -13.55 8.96
CA LEU A 143 -0.03 -13.88 9.64
C LEU A 143 -0.09 -13.46 11.12
N LEU A 144 -0.48 -12.20 11.41
CA LEU A 144 -0.55 -11.65 12.77
C LEU A 144 -1.54 -12.38 13.65
N LYS A 145 -2.66 -12.87 13.10
CA LYS A 145 -3.61 -13.72 13.82
C LYS A 145 -3.01 -15.07 14.19
N LYS A 146 -2.22 -15.67 13.31
CA LYS A 146 -1.57 -16.98 13.50
C LYS A 146 -0.33 -16.86 14.39
N THR A 147 0.42 -15.79 14.23
CA THR A 147 1.65 -15.50 14.95
C THR A 147 1.54 -14.08 15.52
N PRO A 148 1.02 -13.94 16.76
CA PRO A 148 0.82 -12.63 17.36
C PRO A 148 2.10 -11.80 17.39
N PRO A 149 2.04 -10.51 17.04
CA PRO A 149 3.22 -9.64 17.01
C PRO A 149 3.73 -9.35 18.43
N ASN A 150 5.00 -8.95 18.56
CA ASN A 150 5.58 -8.58 19.86
C ASN A 150 5.10 -7.23 20.37
N VAL A 151 4.71 -6.33 19.46
CA VAL A 151 4.18 -4.99 19.73
C VAL A 151 2.70 -4.91 19.31
N GLY A 152 2.02 -3.84 19.67
CA GLY A 152 0.74 -3.52 19.06
C GLY A 152 0.93 -3.18 17.58
N VAL A 153 0.02 -3.62 16.72
CA VAL A 153 0.03 -3.26 15.30
C VAL A 153 -1.33 -2.67 14.93
N ASP A 154 -1.30 -1.50 14.34
CA ASP A 154 -2.44 -0.81 13.79
C ASP A 154 -2.32 -0.81 12.26
N LEU A 155 -3.31 -1.42 11.57
CA LEU A 155 -3.44 -1.39 10.12
C LEU A 155 -4.55 -0.40 9.78
N LEU A 156 -4.16 0.73 9.21
CA LEU A 156 -5.05 1.83 8.84
C LEU A 156 -5.26 1.84 7.33
N PHE A 157 -6.52 1.70 6.92
CA PHE A 157 -6.95 1.87 5.55
C PHE A 157 -7.58 3.25 5.43
N VAL A 158 -6.93 4.18 4.75
CA VAL A 158 -7.41 5.56 4.55
C VAL A 158 -8.19 5.68 3.25
N ASP A 159 -9.12 6.62 3.21
CA ASP A 159 -10.06 6.83 2.11
C ASP A 159 -9.86 8.20 1.47
N GLY A 160 -10.06 8.29 0.16
CA GLY A 160 -9.98 9.57 -0.57
C GLY A 160 -8.58 10.16 -0.62
N GLU A 161 -7.57 9.33 -0.66
CA GLU A 161 -6.21 9.75 -0.96
C GLU A 161 -6.20 10.35 -2.37
N ASP A 162 -6.76 9.63 -3.34
CA ASP A 162 -6.62 9.85 -4.76
C ASP A 162 -7.90 10.45 -5.44
N TYR A 163 -8.79 11.06 -4.64
CA TYR A 163 -10.08 11.54 -5.15
C TYR A 163 -9.95 12.76 -6.06
N GLY A 164 -9.10 13.70 -5.70
CA GLY A 164 -9.03 15.05 -6.31
C GLY A 164 -7.89 15.25 -7.29
N SER A 165 -7.11 16.29 -7.10
CA SER A 165 -5.98 16.61 -7.97
C SER A 165 -4.76 17.05 -7.17
N PHE A 166 -3.62 16.48 -7.52
CA PHE A 166 -2.31 16.91 -7.02
C PHE A 166 -1.71 18.00 -7.93
N GLY A 167 -0.94 18.90 -7.33
CA GLY A 167 -0.09 19.85 -8.05
C GLY A 167 -0.53 21.31 -8.02
N PRO A 168 0.20 22.16 -8.77
CA PRO A 168 0.03 23.61 -8.75
C PRO A 168 -1.39 24.07 -9.14
N PRO A 169 -1.93 25.13 -8.49
CA PRO A 169 -1.25 25.94 -7.46
C PRO A 169 -1.30 25.33 -6.07
N LYS A 170 -2.04 24.27 -5.84
CA LYS A 170 -2.14 23.47 -4.60
C LYS A 170 -2.90 22.17 -4.87
N ASP A 171 -2.67 21.21 -4.00
CA ASP A 171 -3.46 19.98 -3.96
C ASP A 171 -4.91 20.28 -3.53
N VAL A 172 -5.88 19.60 -4.15
CA VAL A 172 -7.31 19.83 -3.92
C VAL A 172 -8.03 18.50 -3.79
N ASP A 173 -8.75 18.31 -2.66
CA ASP A 173 -9.57 17.14 -2.37
C ASP A 173 -8.80 15.80 -2.48
N VAL A 174 -7.56 15.77 -2.01
CA VAL A 174 -6.69 14.59 -1.88
C VAL A 174 -6.25 14.38 -0.43
N LEU A 175 -5.69 13.23 -0.10
CA LEU A 175 -5.22 12.87 1.26
C LEU A 175 -6.31 13.09 2.33
N ILE A 176 -7.58 12.93 1.94
CA ILE A 176 -8.72 13.30 2.80
C ILE A 176 -8.75 12.43 4.05
N GLY A 177 -8.54 11.12 3.90
CA GLY A 177 -8.60 10.15 4.99
C GLY A 177 -7.47 10.28 5.97
N SER A 178 -6.24 10.41 5.51
CA SER A 178 -5.06 10.61 6.37
C SER A 178 -5.10 11.95 7.11
N THR A 179 -5.57 13.02 6.45
CA THR A 179 -5.81 14.33 7.08
C THR A 179 -6.86 14.24 8.19
N TYR A 180 -7.96 13.51 7.92
CA TYR A 180 -8.98 13.26 8.93
C TYR A 180 -8.42 12.44 10.10
N PHE A 181 -7.72 11.35 9.83
CA PHE A 181 -7.11 10.51 10.86
C PHE A 181 -6.10 11.30 11.71
N ALA A 182 -5.25 12.11 11.09
CA ALA A 182 -4.27 12.94 11.80
C ALA A 182 -4.92 13.89 12.82
N SER A 183 -6.14 14.37 12.56
CA SER A 183 -6.92 15.22 13.46
C SER A 183 -7.87 14.47 14.41
N HIS A 184 -8.08 13.15 14.19
CA HIS A 184 -8.98 12.28 14.94
C HIS A 184 -8.31 10.98 15.36
N LEU A 185 -7.17 11.10 16.04
CA LEU A 185 -6.39 9.95 16.49
C LEU A 185 -7.20 9.04 17.43
N PRO A 186 -6.93 7.71 17.47
CA PRO A 186 -7.77 6.74 18.16
C PRO A 186 -7.80 6.87 19.67
N SER A 187 -6.87 7.62 20.26
CA SER A 187 -6.85 7.96 21.69
C SER A 187 -6.02 9.20 21.94
N PRO A 188 -6.27 9.95 23.04
CA PRO A 188 -5.37 11.02 23.46
C PRO A 188 -3.95 10.48 23.68
N GLY A 189 -2.96 11.19 23.12
CA GLY A 189 -1.54 10.78 23.22
C GLY A 189 -1.17 9.58 22.37
N TYR A 190 -1.98 9.20 21.38
CA TYR A 190 -1.62 8.16 20.41
C TYR A 190 -0.31 8.52 19.71
N GLN A 191 0.72 7.71 19.97
CA GLN A 191 2.06 7.91 19.45
C GLN A 191 2.67 6.55 19.11
N PRO A 192 2.56 6.06 17.87
CA PRO A 192 3.24 4.85 17.46
C PRO A 192 4.77 5.07 17.48
N ILE A 193 5.54 4.01 17.75
CA ILE A 193 7.00 4.02 17.72
C ILE A 193 7.49 4.51 16.36
N PHE A 194 6.83 4.02 15.30
CA PHE A 194 6.98 4.48 13.91
C PHE A 194 5.75 4.08 13.10
N GLY A 195 5.63 4.65 11.92
CA GLY A 195 4.64 4.28 10.92
C GLY A 195 5.27 4.05 9.54
N VAL A 196 4.58 3.27 8.71
CA VAL A 196 4.95 3.02 7.30
C VAL A 196 3.68 3.05 6.47
N LEU A 197 3.64 3.95 5.49
CA LEU A 197 2.71 3.93 4.39
C LEU A 197 3.21 2.90 3.37
N PHE A 198 2.30 2.11 2.83
CA PHE A 198 2.56 1.18 1.72
C PHE A 198 1.65 1.55 0.57
N ASP A 199 2.23 2.11 -0.47
CA ASP A 199 1.53 2.51 -1.66
C ASP A 199 2.20 1.99 -2.93
N MET A 200 1.40 1.57 -3.92
CA MET A 200 1.84 1.03 -5.21
C MET A 200 2.94 -0.05 -5.13
N ILE A 201 2.87 -0.94 -4.12
CA ILE A 201 3.93 -1.89 -3.76
C ILE A 201 3.84 -3.25 -4.48
N GLY A 202 3.04 -3.34 -5.52
CA GLY A 202 2.76 -4.60 -6.20
C GLY A 202 3.43 -4.76 -7.57
N ASP A 203 4.09 -3.74 -8.12
CA ASP A 203 4.67 -3.78 -9.47
C ASP A 203 5.52 -5.02 -9.70
N LYS A 204 5.44 -5.58 -10.91
CA LYS A 204 6.25 -6.75 -11.30
C LYS A 204 7.73 -6.47 -11.35
N GLU A 205 8.10 -5.23 -11.62
CA GLU A 205 9.48 -4.71 -11.72
C GLU A 205 9.81 -3.85 -10.49
N LEU A 206 9.47 -4.32 -9.31
CA LEU A 206 9.53 -3.63 -8.03
C LEU A 206 10.90 -2.98 -7.78
N ASP A 207 10.92 -1.64 -7.63
CA ASP A 207 12.09 -0.84 -7.25
C ASP A 207 11.69 0.33 -6.33
N ILE A 208 11.88 0.15 -5.04
CA ILE A 208 11.51 1.10 -3.99
C ILE A 208 12.73 1.92 -3.59
N TYR A 209 12.67 3.22 -3.82
CA TYR A 209 13.70 4.19 -3.43
C TYR A 209 13.39 4.86 -2.10
N GLU A 210 14.39 5.44 -1.43
CA GLU A 210 14.20 6.22 -0.21
C GLU A 210 13.48 7.53 -0.53
N GLU A 211 12.17 7.62 -0.25
CA GLU A 211 11.35 8.80 -0.53
C GLU A 211 11.90 10.03 0.24
N GLN A 212 12.00 11.16 -0.44
CA GLN A 212 12.76 12.31 0.05
C GLN A 212 12.18 12.95 1.32
N ASN A 213 10.84 13.08 1.45
CA ASN A 213 10.20 13.64 2.65
C ASN A 213 10.38 12.70 3.83
N SER A 214 10.33 11.39 3.62
CA SER A 214 10.58 10.34 4.60
C SER A 214 11.99 10.43 5.17
N VAL A 215 13.00 10.53 4.28
CA VAL A 215 14.40 10.72 4.69
C VAL A 215 14.59 12.01 5.48
N ALA A 216 13.96 13.10 5.04
CA ALA A 216 14.11 14.40 5.68
C ALA A 216 13.46 14.48 7.08
N ARG A 217 12.38 13.69 7.33
CA ARG A 217 11.53 13.85 8.51
C ARG A 217 11.54 12.66 9.48
N ALA A 218 11.86 11.46 8.99
CA ALA A 218 11.92 10.23 9.79
C ALA A 218 13.06 9.28 9.31
N PRO A 219 14.31 9.78 9.22
CA PRO A 219 15.43 9.04 8.64
C PRO A 219 15.73 7.73 9.38
N GLU A 220 15.47 7.66 10.67
CA GLU A 220 15.68 6.44 11.45
C GLU A 220 14.63 5.36 11.13
N VAL A 221 13.42 5.74 10.68
CA VAL A 221 12.42 4.79 10.21
C VAL A 221 12.80 4.26 8.83
N VAL A 222 13.28 5.14 7.93
CA VAL A 222 13.85 4.73 6.63
C VAL A 222 14.99 3.73 6.86
N SER A 223 16.00 4.08 7.67
CA SER A 223 17.13 3.20 7.98
C SER A 223 16.66 1.85 8.53
N ARG A 224 15.64 1.81 9.39
CA ARG A 224 15.07 0.60 9.96
C ARG A 224 14.46 -0.30 8.87
N VAL A 225 13.65 0.27 7.98
CA VAL A 225 12.96 -0.49 6.91
C VAL A 225 13.97 -1.03 5.90
N TRP A 226 14.89 -0.19 5.41
CA TRP A 226 15.92 -0.62 4.44
C TRP A 226 16.89 -1.64 5.03
N LYS A 227 17.31 -1.44 6.29
CA LYS A 227 18.11 -2.47 6.97
C LYS A 227 17.34 -3.80 7.11
N THR A 228 16.07 -3.76 7.43
CA THR A 228 15.26 -4.99 7.52
C THR A 228 15.17 -5.69 6.16
N ALA A 229 14.99 -4.92 5.08
CA ALA A 229 15.00 -5.45 3.72
C ALA A 229 16.36 -6.08 3.36
N ASP A 230 17.47 -5.43 3.72
CA ASP A 230 18.83 -5.96 3.51
C ASP A 230 19.05 -7.26 4.30
N ASP A 231 18.72 -7.29 5.58
CA ASP A 231 18.82 -8.49 6.45
C ASP A 231 18.00 -9.68 5.88
N LEU A 232 16.92 -9.39 5.17
CA LEU A 232 16.12 -10.38 4.44
C LEU A 232 16.66 -10.70 3.04
N GLY A 233 17.73 -10.03 2.57
CA GLY A 233 18.30 -10.22 1.24
C GLY A 233 17.45 -9.64 0.11
N TYR A 234 16.80 -8.50 0.35
CA TYR A 234 15.92 -7.78 -0.59
C TYR A 234 16.48 -6.42 -1.03
N SER A 235 17.78 -6.16 -0.84
CA SER A 235 18.45 -4.89 -1.20
C SER A 235 18.31 -4.51 -2.69
N GLN A 236 18.05 -5.48 -3.57
CA GLN A 236 17.80 -5.24 -4.99
C GLN A 236 16.40 -4.69 -5.30
N TYR A 237 15.51 -4.67 -4.32
CA TYR A 237 14.15 -4.13 -4.42
C TYR A 237 13.93 -2.90 -3.54
N PHE A 238 14.68 -2.80 -2.43
CA PHE A 238 14.73 -1.65 -1.55
C PHE A 238 16.05 -0.93 -1.76
N LEU A 239 16.08 -0.04 -2.74
CA LEU A 239 17.29 0.61 -3.22
C LEU A 239 17.72 1.73 -2.26
N PRO A 240 18.93 1.71 -1.69
CA PRO A 240 19.40 2.72 -0.76
C PRO A 240 19.87 3.99 -1.51
N GLN A 241 18.98 4.57 -2.28
CA GLN A 241 19.18 5.75 -3.10
C GLN A 241 18.01 6.69 -2.88
N MET A 242 18.29 7.99 -2.87
CA MET A 242 17.27 9.02 -2.74
C MET A 242 16.34 9.01 -3.93
N GLY A 243 15.06 8.77 -3.68
CA GLY A 243 13.97 8.91 -4.65
C GLY A 243 13.47 10.35 -4.76
N MET A 244 12.33 10.52 -5.42
CA MET A 244 11.66 11.82 -5.49
C MET A 244 10.94 12.17 -4.18
N ALA A 245 10.54 13.43 -4.00
CA ALA A 245 9.61 13.85 -2.98
C ALA A 245 8.18 13.58 -3.45
N VAL A 246 7.43 12.80 -2.70
CA VAL A 246 6.05 12.45 -3.00
C VAL A 246 5.11 13.15 -2.02
N THR A 247 4.01 13.69 -2.50
CA THR A 247 2.90 14.15 -1.65
C THR A 247 1.93 12.98 -1.51
N ASP A 248 1.86 12.40 -0.31
CA ASP A 248 1.09 11.20 -0.03
C ASP A 248 0.61 11.15 1.42
N ASP A 249 -0.16 10.15 1.80
CA ASP A 249 -0.83 9.96 3.10
C ASP A 249 0.11 10.03 4.32
N HIS A 250 1.41 9.82 4.16
CA HIS A 250 2.39 10.03 5.23
C HIS A 250 2.53 11.52 5.62
N ILE A 251 2.30 12.45 4.70
CA ILE A 251 2.49 13.90 4.93
C ILE A 251 1.58 14.46 6.02
N PRO A 252 0.25 14.25 6.02
CA PRO A 252 -0.61 14.72 7.12
C PRO A 252 -0.22 14.13 8.48
N LEU A 253 0.25 12.89 8.52
CA LEU A 253 0.68 12.24 9.75
C LEU A 253 2.01 12.83 10.27
N LEU A 254 2.97 13.08 9.37
CA LEU A 254 4.21 13.78 9.70
C LEU A 254 3.94 15.19 10.24
N GLN A 255 2.96 15.91 9.68
CA GLN A 255 2.53 17.22 10.14
C GLN A 255 1.90 17.16 11.55
N ALA A 256 1.19 16.06 11.86
CA ALA A 256 0.66 15.78 13.18
C ALA A 256 1.71 15.32 14.21
N GLY A 257 2.99 15.21 13.81
CA GLY A 257 4.10 14.83 14.68
C GLY A 257 4.31 13.31 14.82
N LEU A 258 3.64 12.52 14.01
CA LEU A 258 3.90 11.09 13.93
C LEU A 258 5.12 10.81 13.04
N ARG A 259 5.87 9.75 13.32
CA ARG A 259 7.07 9.37 12.56
C ARG A 259 6.69 8.32 11.55
N VAL A 260 6.28 8.75 10.38
CA VAL A 260 5.75 7.90 9.30
C VAL A 260 6.59 8.10 8.05
N ILE A 261 6.92 7.02 7.37
CA ILE A 261 7.59 7.05 6.06
C ILE A 261 6.68 6.48 4.99
N ASP A 262 7.03 6.77 3.76
CA ASP A 262 6.41 6.22 2.58
C ASP A 262 7.30 5.14 1.97
N VAL A 263 6.73 3.97 1.72
CA VAL A 263 7.29 2.84 0.97
C VAL A 263 6.48 2.72 -0.30
N ILE A 264 6.97 3.35 -1.35
CA ILE A 264 6.27 3.51 -2.61
C ILE A 264 7.17 3.13 -3.80
N ASP A 265 6.58 2.45 -4.78
CA ASP A 265 7.18 2.19 -6.09
C ASP A 265 6.50 3.10 -7.13
N ILE A 266 7.11 4.25 -7.37
CA ILE A 266 6.58 5.30 -8.28
C ILE A 266 7.51 5.57 -9.47
N ASP A 267 8.73 5.08 -9.43
CA ASP A 267 9.73 5.27 -10.47
C ASP A 267 9.63 4.15 -11.52
N TYR A 268 8.88 4.38 -12.58
CA TYR A 268 8.75 3.42 -13.68
C TYR A 268 9.94 3.51 -14.63
N GLU A 269 10.56 2.38 -14.99
CA GLU A 269 11.75 2.27 -15.85
C GLU A 269 11.61 2.99 -17.20
N SER A 270 10.38 3.13 -17.71
CA SER A 270 10.13 3.91 -18.92
C SER A 270 8.75 4.57 -18.89
N PRO A 271 8.63 5.78 -19.46
CA PRO A 271 7.34 6.46 -19.59
C PRO A 271 6.28 5.64 -20.35
N SER A 272 6.70 4.71 -21.22
CA SER A 272 5.79 3.82 -21.96
C SER A 272 5.25 2.67 -21.12
N ASN A 273 5.88 2.34 -20.00
CA ASN A 273 5.45 1.31 -19.07
C ASN A 273 4.78 1.90 -17.83
N ASN A 274 4.76 3.21 -17.67
CA ASN A 274 4.05 3.87 -16.59
C ASN A 274 2.54 3.74 -16.79
N TYR A 275 1.87 3.03 -15.87
CA TYR A 275 0.42 2.83 -15.85
C TYR A 275 -0.28 3.59 -14.71
N HIS A 276 0.47 4.35 -13.88
CA HIS A 276 -0.07 5.17 -12.80
C HIS A 276 -1.12 6.15 -13.32
N HIS A 277 -2.26 6.21 -12.67
CA HIS A 277 -3.43 7.02 -13.04
C HIS A 277 -3.96 6.75 -14.47
N THR A 278 -3.84 5.51 -14.96
CA THR A 278 -4.35 5.10 -16.27
C THR A 278 -5.32 3.91 -16.15
N LEU A 279 -6.08 3.63 -17.22
CA LEU A 279 -6.91 2.41 -17.26
C LEU A 279 -6.08 1.13 -17.34
N ALA A 280 -4.77 1.22 -17.50
CA ALA A 280 -3.87 0.07 -17.55
C ALA A 280 -3.43 -0.40 -16.15
N ASP A 281 -3.79 0.29 -15.06
CA ASP A 281 -3.55 -0.20 -13.71
C ASP A 281 -4.50 -1.35 -13.37
N THR A 282 -4.10 -2.54 -13.79
CA THR A 282 -4.87 -3.79 -13.73
C THR A 282 -4.03 -4.93 -13.15
N MET A 283 -4.68 -6.02 -12.75
CA MET A 283 -4.04 -7.16 -12.04
C MET A 283 -2.85 -7.78 -12.77
N ASP A 284 -2.74 -7.62 -14.09
CA ASP A 284 -1.59 -8.09 -14.85
C ASP A 284 -0.33 -7.24 -14.65
N LYS A 285 -0.41 -6.09 -14.00
CA LYS A 285 0.73 -5.23 -13.66
C LYS A 285 1.42 -5.64 -12.37
N ILE A 286 0.67 -6.15 -11.41
CA ILE A 286 1.21 -6.54 -10.11
C ILE A 286 1.58 -8.03 -10.03
N SER A 287 2.37 -8.39 -9.03
CA SER A 287 2.82 -9.77 -8.82
C SER A 287 2.74 -10.21 -7.36
N ALA A 288 2.44 -11.49 -7.15
CA ALA A 288 2.53 -12.12 -5.83
C ALA A 288 3.96 -12.10 -5.26
N LYS A 289 4.97 -12.07 -6.15
CA LYS A 289 6.38 -11.99 -5.75
C LYS A 289 6.67 -10.64 -5.09
N SER A 290 6.31 -9.54 -5.71
CA SER A 290 6.53 -8.17 -5.19
C SER A 290 5.79 -7.96 -3.88
N LEU A 291 4.50 -8.33 -3.83
CA LEU A 291 3.71 -8.32 -2.60
C LEU A 291 4.31 -9.20 -1.51
N GLY A 292 4.91 -10.35 -1.87
CA GLY A 292 5.60 -11.24 -0.95
C GLY A 292 6.88 -10.62 -0.35
N ILE A 293 7.66 -9.91 -1.16
CA ILE A 293 8.89 -9.21 -0.74
C ILE A 293 8.56 -8.09 0.25
N VAL A 294 7.64 -7.20 -0.12
CA VAL A 294 7.23 -6.09 0.76
C VAL A 294 6.54 -6.62 2.02
N GLY A 295 5.71 -7.67 1.88
CA GLY A 295 5.05 -8.31 2.99
C GLY A 295 6.00 -9.00 3.98
N ASP A 296 7.09 -9.60 3.51
CA ASP A 296 8.14 -10.13 4.38
C ASP A 296 8.81 -9.01 5.20
N VAL A 297 9.10 -7.85 4.58
CA VAL A 297 9.66 -6.69 5.29
C VAL A 297 8.68 -6.17 6.33
N ALA A 298 7.42 -5.95 5.95
CA ALA A 298 6.37 -5.50 6.86
C ALA A 298 6.16 -6.47 8.05
N ALA A 299 6.19 -7.77 7.79
CA ALA A 299 6.06 -8.79 8.83
C ALA A 299 7.27 -8.81 9.77
N ALA A 300 8.50 -8.76 9.25
CA ALA A 300 9.72 -8.78 10.04
C ALA A 300 9.81 -7.62 11.02
N LEU A 301 9.40 -6.42 10.60
CA LEU A 301 9.39 -5.20 11.42
C LEU A 301 8.54 -5.32 12.70
N VAL A 302 7.56 -6.23 12.75
CA VAL A 302 6.62 -6.35 13.88
C VAL A 302 6.65 -7.72 14.57
N THR A 303 7.27 -8.74 13.97
CA THR A 303 7.35 -10.10 14.52
C THR A 303 8.72 -10.48 15.02
N THR A 304 9.79 -9.90 14.49
CA THR A 304 11.16 -10.18 14.94
C THR A 304 11.42 -9.46 16.27
N GLN A 305 12.04 -10.16 17.24
CA GLN A 305 12.54 -9.50 18.46
C GLN A 305 13.69 -8.59 18.05
N GLN A 306 13.55 -7.31 18.31
CA GLN A 306 14.61 -6.32 18.15
C GLN A 306 15.47 -6.24 19.40
#